data_3cbcf3eb4d0fafe55e028e9b0cd7e1a9
#
_entry.id   3cbcf3eb4d0fafe55e028e9b0cd7e1a9
#
_cell.length_a   1.000
_cell.length_b   1.000
_cell.length_c   1.000
_cell.angle_alpha   90.00
_cell.angle_beta   90.00
_cell.angle_gamma   90.00
#
_symmetry.space_group_name_H-M   'P 1'
#
loop_
_entity.id
_entity.type
_entity.pdbx_description
1 polymer ?
#
loop_
_entity_poly.entity_id
_entity_poly.type
_entity_poly.pdbx_seq_one_letter_code
_entity_poly.pdbx_strand_id
1 'polypeptide(L)' 'MPRENHVAKQRRIGERLSRAMVKAHMDRKELAALTGYSETQILSWELGRAELYPTELIKLCHALDVMPECLLCWERRLH' A
#
# COMPACT_ATOMS: atom_id res chain seq x y z
N MET A 1 -3.60 -20.02 -17.98
CA MET A 1 -2.91 -18.94 -17.44
C MET A 1 -3.23 -18.68 -16.04
N PRO A 2 -2.28 -18.76 -15.22
CA PRO A 2 -2.51 -18.60 -13.82
C PRO A 2 -2.85 -17.17 -13.52
N ARG A 3 -3.76 -17.01 -12.63
CA ARG A 3 -4.17 -15.74 -12.30
C ARG A 3 -3.76 -15.53 -10.91
N GLU A 4 -3.24 -14.40 -10.58
CA GLU A 4 -2.84 -14.07 -9.28
C GLU A 4 -4.04 -14.05 -8.40
N ASN A 5 -4.05 -14.72 -7.27
CA ASN A 5 -5.20 -14.72 -6.42
C ASN A 5 -5.21 -13.47 -5.57
N HIS A 6 -6.32 -13.25 -4.90
CA HIS A 6 -6.54 -12.05 -4.11
C HIS A 6 -5.49 -11.88 -3.01
N VAL A 7 -5.15 -12.95 -2.34
CA VAL A 7 -4.19 -12.86 -1.23
C VAL A 7 -2.82 -12.44 -1.73
N ALA A 8 -2.38 -13.01 -2.84
CA ALA A 8 -1.07 -12.67 -3.39
C ALA A 8 -1.04 -11.21 -3.82
N LYS A 9 -2.14 -10.72 -4.36
CA LYS A 9 -2.20 -9.34 -4.80
C LYS A 9 -2.12 -8.41 -3.62
N GLN A 10 -2.85 -8.69 -2.54
CA GLN A 10 -2.82 -7.85 -1.35
C GLN A 10 -1.44 -7.84 -0.71
N ARG A 11 -0.76 -8.97 -0.72
CA ARG A 11 0.57 -9.06 -0.17
C ARG A 11 1.55 -8.20 -0.98
N ARG A 12 1.39 -8.21 -2.29
CA ARG A 12 2.26 -7.43 -3.14
C ARG A 12 2.04 -5.95 -2.95
N ILE A 13 0.78 -5.53 -2.80
CA ILE A 13 0.47 -4.14 -2.53
C ILE A 13 1.08 -3.74 -1.20
N GLY A 14 1.00 -4.62 -0.20
CA GLY A 14 1.57 -4.35 1.12
C GLY A 14 3.08 -4.17 1.07
N GLU A 15 3.75 -4.97 0.26
CA GLU A 15 5.20 -4.85 0.12
C GLU A 15 5.57 -3.51 -0.51
N ARG A 16 4.78 -3.07 -1.47
CA ARG A 16 5.05 -1.79 -2.10
C ARG A 16 4.76 -0.65 -1.15
N LEU A 17 3.76 -0.81 -0.29
CA LEU A 17 3.45 0.18 0.73
C LEU A 17 4.66 0.30 1.67
N SER A 18 5.21 -0.82 2.10
CA SER A 18 6.37 -0.81 2.99
C SER A 18 7.55 -0.10 2.33
N ARG A 19 7.78 -0.38 1.04
CA ARG A 19 8.88 0.26 0.33
C ARG A 19 8.66 1.75 0.18
N ALA A 20 7.43 2.17 -0.07
CA ALA A 20 7.13 3.58 -0.21
C ALA A 20 7.37 4.31 1.10
N MET A 21 7.07 3.66 2.21
CA MET A 21 7.32 4.24 3.52
C MET A 21 8.82 4.44 3.75
N VAL A 22 9.60 3.44 3.39
CA VAL A 22 11.05 3.53 3.54
C VAL A 22 11.59 4.67 2.68
N LYS A 23 11.13 4.76 1.44
CA LYS A 23 11.60 5.80 0.56
C LYS A 23 11.20 7.17 1.06
N ALA A 24 10.08 7.30 1.70
CA ALA A 24 9.62 8.58 2.23
C ALA A 24 10.22 8.86 3.61
N HIS A 25 11.04 7.95 4.12
CA HIS A 25 11.63 8.06 5.44
C HIS A 25 10.54 8.25 6.50
N MET A 26 9.47 7.49 6.34
CA MET A 26 8.32 7.62 7.24
C MET A 26 8.03 6.28 7.86
N ASP A 27 7.87 6.26 9.17
CA ASP A 27 7.55 5.00 9.82
C ASP A 27 6.03 4.87 9.97
N ARG A 28 5.59 3.74 10.49
CA ARG A 28 4.18 3.45 10.60
C ARG A 28 3.48 4.43 11.50
N LYS A 29 4.15 4.86 12.54
CA LYS A 29 3.59 5.79 13.48
C LYS A 29 3.32 7.14 12.84
N GLU A 30 4.27 7.62 12.03
CA GLU A 30 4.10 8.89 11.36
C GLU A 30 2.99 8.80 10.32
N LEU A 31 2.93 7.71 9.59
CA LEU A 31 1.92 7.53 8.58
C LEU A 31 0.54 7.46 9.23
N ALA A 32 0.43 6.80 10.37
CA ALA A 32 -0.81 6.72 11.11
C ALA A 32 -1.26 8.12 11.53
N ALA A 33 -0.33 8.92 12.01
CA ALA A 33 -0.65 10.28 12.44
C ALA A 33 -1.16 11.14 11.28
N LEU A 34 -0.56 10.97 10.11
CA LEU A 34 -0.96 11.78 8.96
C LEU A 34 -2.28 11.35 8.34
N THR A 35 -2.61 10.08 8.40
CA THR A 35 -3.78 9.56 7.74
C THR A 35 -4.97 9.36 8.66
N GLY A 36 -4.72 9.24 9.93
CA GLY A 36 -5.79 8.96 10.88
C GLY A 36 -6.03 7.47 11.05
N TYR A 37 -5.30 6.62 10.31
CA TYR A 37 -5.45 5.18 10.48
C TYR A 37 -4.57 4.72 11.63
N SER A 38 -4.89 3.59 12.24
CA SER A 38 -4.07 3.10 13.34
C SER A 38 -2.83 2.40 12.80
N GLU A 39 -1.81 2.28 13.61
CA GLU A 39 -0.59 1.59 13.21
C GLU A 39 -0.90 0.12 12.93
N THR A 40 -1.82 -0.48 13.69
CA THR A 40 -2.21 -1.86 13.50
C THR A 40 -2.86 -2.05 12.12
N GLN A 41 -3.68 -1.09 11.72
CA GLN A 41 -4.34 -1.15 10.44
C GLN A 41 -3.30 -1.09 9.31
N ILE A 42 -2.36 -0.17 9.44
CA ILE A 42 -1.31 -0.03 8.43
C ILE A 42 -0.47 -1.29 8.36
N LEU A 43 -0.14 -1.87 9.49
CA LEU A 43 0.62 -3.09 9.52
C LEU A 43 -0.13 -4.23 8.82
N SER A 44 -1.45 -4.30 9.04
CA SER A 44 -2.26 -5.33 8.39
C SER A 44 -2.20 -5.19 6.87
N TRP A 45 -2.19 -3.96 6.38
CA TRP A 45 -2.08 -3.72 4.94
C TRP A 45 -0.68 -4.11 4.44
N GLU A 46 0.36 -3.77 5.19
CA GLU A 46 1.72 -4.10 4.79
C GLU A 46 1.92 -5.61 4.69
N LEU A 47 1.25 -6.36 5.56
CA LEU A 47 1.41 -7.80 5.57
C LEU A 47 0.43 -8.52 4.65
N GLY A 48 -0.43 -7.77 3.98
CA GLY A 48 -1.40 -8.35 3.07
C GLY A 48 -2.53 -9.08 3.78
N ARG A 49 -2.75 -8.77 5.05
CA ARG A 49 -3.80 -9.42 5.82
C ARG A 49 -5.15 -8.74 5.70
N ALA A 50 -5.16 -7.51 5.28
CA ALA A 50 -6.39 -6.76 5.10
C ALA A 50 -6.38 -6.17 3.71
N GLU A 51 -7.55 -6.07 3.12
CA GLU A 51 -7.64 -5.52 1.78
C GLU A 51 -7.56 -4.00 1.83
N LEU A 52 -6.78 -3.45 0.96
CA LEU A 52 -6.60 -2.01 0.89
C LEU A 52 -7.53 -1.49 -0.20
N TYR A 53 -8.56 -0.81 0.21
CA TYR A 53 -9.55 -0.28 -0.73
C TYR A 53 -9.09 1.05 -1.33
N PRO A 54 -9.65 1.42 -2.47
CA PRO A 54 -9.18 2.61 -3.20
C PRO A 54 -9.14 3.90 -2.38
N THR A 55 -10.13 4.13 -1.54
CA THR A 55 -10.17 5.34 -0.74
C THR A 55 -8.99 5.39 0.22
N GLU A 56 -8.68 4.26 0.84
CA GLU A 56 -7.59 4.17 1.80
C GLU A 56 -6.25 4.28 1.06
N LEU A 57 -6.18 3.64 -0.10
CA LEU A 57 -4.97 3.67 -0.89
C LEU A 57 -4.61 5.10 -1.28
N ILE A 58 -5.60 5.85 -1.75
CA ILE A 58 -5.37 7.23 -2.17
C ILE A 58 -4.88 8.07 -1.01
N LYS A 59 -5.47 7.86 0.17
CA LYS A 59 -5.08 8.63 1.33
C LYS A 59 -3.65 8.33 1.74
N LEU A 60 -3.27 7.06 1.69
CA LEU A 60 -1.91 6.67 2.00
C LEU A 60 -0.93 7.25 0.97
N CYS A 61 -1.31 7.21 -0.29
CA CYS A 61 -0.46 7.74 -1.34
C CYS A 61 -0.25 9.24 -1.19
N HIS A 62 -1.29 9.96 -0.78
CA HIS A 62 -1.16 11.38 -0.56
C HIS A 62 -0.18 11.64 0.59
N ALA A 63 -0.29 10.89 1.67
CA ALA A 63 0.60 11.07 2.81
C ALA A 63 2.05 10.75 2.45
N LEU A 64 2.25 9.77 1.58
CA LEU A 64 3.59 9.35 1.18
C LEU A 64 4.10 10.09 -0.05
N ASP A 65 3.25 10.91 -0.64
CA ASP A 65 3.59 11.67 -1.84
C ASP A 65 4.02 10.75 -2.98
N VAL A 66 3.26 9.71 -3.21
CA VAL A 66 3.51 8.82 -4.33
C VAL A 66 2.23 8.66 -5.14
N MET A 67 2.37 8.17 -6.35
CA MET A 67 1.21 7.94 -7.19
C MET A 67 0.59 6.61 -6.83
N PRO A 68 -0.73 6.48 -6.92
CA PRO A 68 -1.40 5.23 -6.60
C PRO A 68 -0.86 4.03 -7.38
N GLU A 69 -0.42 4.25 -8.61
CA GLU A 69 0.12 3.18 -9.42
C GLU A 69 1.34 2.55 -8.79
N CYS A 70 2.06 3.29 -7.99
CA CYS A 70 3.25 2.77 -7.36
C CYS A 70 2.90 1.66 -6.38
N LEU A 71 1.75 1.76 -5.72
CA LEU A 71 1.35 0.77 -4.76
C LEU A 71 0.51 -0.35 -5.36
N LEU A 72 -0.24 -0.05 -6.40
CA LEU A 72 -1.14 -1.02 -6.96
C LEU A 72 -0.50 -2.14 -7.75
N CYS A 73 0.75 -2.08 -7.98
CA CYS A 73 1.45 -3.10 -8.76
C CYS A 73 0.81 -3.23 -10.11
N TRP A 74 0.29 -2.10 -10.62
CA TRP A 74 -0.38 -2.09 -11.86
C TRP A 74 0.60 -2.25 -12.95
N GLU A 75 0.55 -3.29 -13.64
CA GLU A 75 1.39 -3.48 -14.68
C GLU A 75 0.87 -2.98 -15.87
N ARG A 76 1.27 -1.95 -16.33
CA ARG A 76 0.84 -1.37 -17.49
C ARG A 76 1.47 -2.10 -18.54
N ARG A 77 1.07 -2.97 -19.03
CA ARG A 77 1.56 -3.60 -20.06
C ARG A 77 1.53 -2.79 -21.18
N LEU A 78 2.40 -2.17 -21.44
CA LEU A 78 2.41 -1.36 -22.54
C LEU A 78 2.73 -2.14 -23.58
N HIS A 79 2.11 -2.38 -24.32
CA HIS A 79 2.50 -3.18 -25.40
C HIS A 79 2.44 -2.53 -26.67
#